data_0e520d8f38ac5214c07c9209d52c00ed
#
_entry.id   0e520d8f38ac5214c07c9209d52c00ed
#
_cell.length_a   1.000
_cell.length_b   1.000
_cell.length_c   1.000
_cell.angle_alpha   90.00
_cell.angle_beta   90.00
_cell.angle_gamma   90.00
#
_symmetry.space_group_name_H-M   'P 1'
#
loop_
_entity.id
_entity.type
_entity.pdbx_description
1 polymer ?
#
loop_
_entity_poly.entity_id
_entity_poly.type
_entity_poly.pdbx_seq_one_letter_code
_entity_poly.pdbx_strand_id
1 'polypeptide(L)'
;IMGYVDHTPRKDYLDCTEKYQSQVRLAANKSLENYVCGQPFASADIKPGDPDSAWKAAWNFEYRWQNFGLFTVPPVTWERFGGNHDGNIPVWEDPPKEWSAGIPYPPNTMPSAAELKNMYGGGGTFQRTLNAFYERVYFSHLAQVPDHTLPVAGAKDFEFKEFTGFYTPFDIRGTAFIVYRYSDPTREDDGWAYLPALRRVRRISAEVKSDSLLGTDHTIEDFYGFSGRELEWKWNYIGIKDVLAVQDSQHEFTWMYGPNGIIPNDSWSLRHYHLIERIPTSSRHPYSSVLILWDTQNWDTWLMVAFDHKGKLWKIWEFQKKWSEDFKGPWAPINHGVFSTEFQSVQVLDIQNNRGTIWEVPGGFPNVNGTEVAHLYDINHLETLHR
;
A
#
# COMPACT_ATOMS: atom_id res chain seq x y z
N ILE A 1 11.05 21.96 7.97
CA ILE A 1 11.74 21.05 7.02
C ILE A 1 12.82 20.35 7.81
N MET A 2 12.84 19.04 7.72
CA MET A 2 13.89 18.17 8.28
C MET A 2 14.97 17.93 7.22
N GLY A 3 16.18 17.57 7.65
CA GLY A 3 17.20 17.04 6.76
C GLY A 3 16.86 15.62 6.31
N TYR A 4 17.77 15.02 5.54
CA TYR A 4 17.69 13.61 5.15
C TYR A 4 17.75 12.72 6.40
N VAL A 5 16.84 11.75 6.47
CA VAL A 5 16.80 10.73 7.52
C VAL A 5 17.14 9.37 6.90
N ASP A 6 17.98 8.59 7.58
CA ASP A 6 18.39 7.27 7.11
C ASP A 6 17.30 6.23 7.36
N HIS A 7 16.84 5.58 6.28
CA HIS A 7 15.86 4.49 6.29
C HIS A 7 16.48 3.18 5.83
N THR A 8 17.66 2.86 6.38
CA THR A 8 18.34 1.59 6.05
C THR A 8 17.46 0.40 6.42
N PRO A 9 17.12 -0.48 5.47
CA PRO A 9 16.35 -1.68 5.74
C PRO A 9 17.02 -2.63 6.70
N ARG A 10 16.25 -3.57 7.22
CA ARG A 10 16.71 -4.59 8.17
C ARG A 10 17.87 -5.44 7.63
N LYS A 11 18.75 -5.84 8.55
CA LYS A 11 20.00 -6.53 8.21
C LYS A 11 19.80 -7.81 7.39
N ASP A 12 18.82 -8.63 7.70
CA ASP A 12 18.55 -9.87 6.96
C ASP A 12 18.20 -9.62 5.48
N TYR A 13 17.47 -8.53 5.19
CA TYR A 13 17.21 -8.11 3.82
C TYR A 13 18.49 -7.66 3.10
N LEU A 14 19.36 -6.93 3.78
CA LEU A 14 20.64 -6.49 3.24
C LEU A 14 21.59 -7.68 2.99
N ASP A 15 21.66 -8.62 3.94
CA ASP A 15 22.45 -9.85 3.81
C ASP A 15 21.95 -10.70 2.62
N CYS A 16 20.63 -10.78 2.44
CA CYS A 16 20.02 -11.45 1.30
C CYS A 16 20.38 -10.77 -0.03
N THR A 17 20.34 -9.44 -0.06
CA THR A 17 20.75 -8.63 -1.21
C THR A 17 22.21 -8.89 -1.57
N GLU A 18 23.12 -8.79 -0.60
CA GLU A 18 24.55 -9.03 -0.82
C GLU A 18 24.80 -10.44 -1.40
N LYS A 19 24.10 -11.44 -0.88
CA LYS A 19 24.29 -12.83 -1.26
C LYS A 19 23.76 -13.16 -2.66
N TYR A 20 22.63 -12.61 -3.06
CA TYR A 20 21.91 -13.11 -4.24
C TYR A 20 21.79 -12.11 -5.40
N GLN A 21 21.97 -10.82 -5.19
CA GLN A 21 21.73 -9.78 -6.20
C GLN A 21 22.58 -9.98 -7.48
N SER A 22 23.83 -10.43 -7.35
CA SER A 22 24.75 -10.58 -8.48
C SER A 22 24.31 -11.63 -9.51
N GLN A 23 23.43 -12.55 -9.13
CA GLN A 23 22.92 -13.61 -10.02
C GLN A 23 21.62 -13.24 -10.72
N VAL A 24 20.90 -12.22 -10.25
CA VAL A 24 19.60 -11.81 -10.78
C VAL A 24 19.75 -11.22 -12.19
N ARG A 25 18.86 -11.61 -13.08
CA ARG A 25 18.82 -11.12 -14.47
C ARG A 25 17.39 -10.82 -14.88
N LEU A 26 17.24 -9.94 -15.87
CA LEU A 26 15.98 -9.76 -16.60
C LEU A 26 15.93 -10.77 -17.75
N ALA A 27 14.87 -11.57 -17.81
CA ALA A 27 14.54 -12.39 -18.97
C ALA A 27 14.16 -11.51 -20.18
N ALA A 28 14.03 -12.14 -21.36
CA ALA A 28 13.61 -11.44 -22.58
C ALA A 28 12.22 -10.77 -22.45
N ASN A 29 11.31 -11.38 -21.70
CA ASN A 29 9.97 -10.86 -21.39
C ASN A 29 9.98 -9.89 -20.18
N LYS A 30 11.15 -9.56 -19.65
CA LYS A 30 11.36 -8.67 -18.48
C LYS A 30 10.95 -9.25 -17.12
N SER A 31 10.61 -10.52 -17.03
CA SER A 31 10.51 -11.21 -15.74
C SER A 31 11.89 -11.41 -15.10
N LEU A 32 11.90 -11.73 -13.79
CA LEU A 32 13.15 -12.01 -13.08
C LEU A 32 13.59 -13.46 -13.30
N GLU A 33 14.90 -13.65 -13.48
CA GLU A 33 15.57 -14.93 -13.41
C GLU A 33 16.53 -14.97 -12.23
N ASN A 34 16.63 -16.14 -11.58
CA ASN A 34 17.53 -16.40 -10.44
C ASN A 34 17.31 -15.51 -9.21
N TYR A 35 16.14 -14.90 -9.08
CA TYR A 35 15.81 -14.12 -7.90
C TYR A 35 15.45 -15.03 -6.73
N VAL A 36 15.99 -14.72 -5.55
CA VAL A 36 15.74 -15.44 -4.30
C VAL A 36 15.11 -14.55 -3.26
N CYS A 37 15.78 -13.48 -2.84
CA CYS A 37 15.32 -12.51 -1.84
C CYS A 37 16.21 -11.26 -1.85
N GLY A 38 15.81 -10.24 -1.12
CA GLY A 38 16.52 -8.96 -1.03
C GLY A 38 16.22 -8.05 -2.22
N GLN A 39 17.01 -6.99 -2.40
CA GLN A 39 16.86 -6.07 -3.53
C GLN A 39 17.37 -6.72 -4.82
N PRO A 40 16.54 -6.86 -5.87
CA PRO A 40 16.93 -7.55 -7.11
C PRO A 40 18.12 -6.90 -7.84
N PHE A 41 18.13 -5.58 -7.98
CA PHE A 41 19.16 -4.87 -8.77
C PHE A 41 19.82 -3.77 -7.95
N ALA A 42 21.14 -3.58 -8.17
CA ALA A 42 21.86 -2.50 -7.54
C ALA A 42 21.35 -1.13 -8.04
N SER A 43 21.17 -0.17 -7.13
CA SER A 43 20.71 1.19 -7.49
C SER A 43 21.67 1.86 -8.49
N ALA A 44 22.96 1.52 -8.47
CA ALA A 44 23.97 2.00 -9.43
C ALA A 44 23.74 1.53 -10.88
N ASP A 45 22.96 0.46 -11.08
CA ASP A 45 22.61 -0.08 -12.40
C ASP A 45 21.33 0.53 -12.98
N ILE A 46 20.73 1.50 -12.29
CA ILE A 46 19.52 2.19 -12.71
C ILE A 46 19.88 3.60 -13.15
N LYS A 47 19.90 3.82 -14.47
CA LYS A 47 20.43 5.05 -15.08
C LYS A 47 19.54 5.55 -16.21
N PRO A 48 19.43 6.88 -16.38
CA PRO A 48 18.77 7.44 -17.56
C PRO A 48 19.42 6.92 -18.86
N GLY A 49 18.58 6.56 -19.83
CA GLY A 49 19.03 6.08 -21.15
C GLY A 49 19.28 4.56 -21.25
N ASP A 50 19.33 3.83 -20.14
CA ASP A 50 19.32 2.37 -20.15
C ASP A 50 17.86 1.87 -20.24
N PRO A 51 17.49 1.11 -21.30
CA PRO A 51 16.12 0.64 -21.50
C PRO A 51 15.62 -0.33 -20.41
N ASP A 52 16.52 -0.91 -19.64
CA ASP A 52 16.18 -1.85 -18.57
C ASP A 52 16.03 -1.16 -17.20
N SER A 53 16.46 0.09 -17.07
CA SER A 53 16.46 0.79 -15.78
C SER A 53 15.08 0.88 -15.14
N ALA A 54 14.04 1.16 -15.92
CA ALA A 54 12.68 1.25 -15.40
C ALA A 54 12.15 -0.12 -14.93
N TRP A 55 12.51 -1.19 -15.63
CA TRP A 55 12.18 -2.56 -15.22
C TRP A 55 12.91 -2.98 -13.95
N LYS A 56 14.20 -2.66 -13.85
CA LYS A 56 14.98 -2.89 -12.63
C LYS A 56 14.39 -2.15 -11.44
N ALA A 57 13.96 -0.90 -11.66
CA ALA A 57 13.30 -0.11 -10.62
C ALA A 57 11.95 -0.69 -10.21
N ALA A 58 11.12 -1.15 -11.16
CA ALA A 58 9.84 -1.79 -10.87
C ALA A 58 10.01 -3.05 -10.03
N TRP A 59 10.97 -3.90 -10.37
CA TRP A 59 11.27 -5.10 -9.58
C TRP A 59 11.89 -4.80 -8.22
N ASN A 60 12.70 -3.75 -8.09
CA ASN A 60 13.20 -3.32 -6.79
C ASN A 60 12.06 -2.79 -5.91
N PHE A 61 11.08 -2.10 -6.49
CA PHE A 61 9.88 -1.69 -5.78
C PHE A 61 9.03 -2.89 -5.33
N GLU A 62 8.79 -3.86 -6.20
CA GLU A 62 7.99 -5.06 -5.86
C GLU A 62 8.62 -5.83 -4.70
N TYR A 63 9.93 -6.04 -4.75
CA TYR A 63 10.68 -6.78 -3.74
C TYR A 63 11.43 -5.89 -2.75
N ARG A 64 10.93 -4.66 -2.49
CA ARG A 64 11.47 -3.82 -1.42
C ARG A 64 11.29 -4.51 -0.07
N TRP A 65 12.03 -4.04 0.92
CA TRP A 65 11.90 -4.61 2.26
C TRP A 65 10.45 -4.53 2.75
N GLN A 66 9.89 -5.66 3.06
CA GLN A 66 8.57 -5.82 3.67
C GLN A 66 8.60 -6.97 4.65
N ASN A 67 7.76 -6.91 5.66
CA ASN A 67 7.69 -7.94 6.69
C ASN A 67 6.88 -9.17 6.22
N PHE A 68 6.75 -10.21 7.06
CA PHE A 68 5.95 -11.42 6.74
C PHE A 68 4.51 -11.11 6.42
N GLY A 69 3.94 -10.20 7.19
CA GLY A 69 2.55 -9.82 7.09
C GLY A 69 2.34 -8.44 7.67
N LEU A 70 1.42 -7.73 7.08
CA LEU A 70 1.05 -6.37 7.41
C LEU A 70 -0.45 -6.34 7.61
N PHE A 71 -0.93 -5.68 8.66
CA PHE A 71 -2.37 -5.49 8.86
C PHE A 71 -2.69 -4.07 9.32
N THR A 72 -3.91 -3.64 9.11
CA THR A 72 -4.42 -2.37 9.64
C THR A 72 -5.94 -2.34 9.62
N VAL A 73 -6.52 -1.36 10.29
CA VAL A 73 -7.98 -1.12 10.35
C VAL A 73 -8.29 0.30 9.84
N PRO A 74 -8.09 0.56 8.55
CA PRO A 74 -8.24 1.90 8.01
C PRO A 74 -9.71 2.34 7.99
N PRO A 75 -10.08 3.46 8.59
CA PRO A 75 -11.22 4.21 8.13
C PRO A 75 -10.89 4.83 6.77
N VAL A 76 -11.83 4.74 5.86
CA VAL A 76 -11.73 5.27 4.50
C VAL A 76 -12.80 6.31 4.32
N THR A 77 -12.39 7.57 4.23
CA THR A 77 -13.29 8.70 4.12
C THR A 77 -13.10 9.40 2.80
N TRP A 78 -14.18 9.70 2.10
CA TRP A 78 -14.10 10.60 0.95
C TRP A 78 -14.97 11.83 1.11
N GLU A 79 -14.52 12.89 0.50
CA GLU A 79 -15.08 14.21 0.62
C GLU A 79 -15.08 14.97 -0.68
N ARG A 80 -15.96 15.96 -0.80
CA ARG A 80 -15.89 16.98 -1.84
C ARG A 80 -15.00 18.11 -1.40
N PHE A 81 -14.24 18.65 -2.32
CA PHE A 81 -13.47 19.86 -2.12
C PHE A 81 -14.38 21.07 -1.98
N GLY A 82 -13.93 22.03 -1.19
CA GLY A 82 -14.72 23.19 -0.81
C GLY A 82 -15.65 22.91 0.38
N GLY A 83 -16.15 23.98 0.96
CA GLY A 83 -16.95 23.87 2.18
C GLY A 83 -16.09 23.79 3.45
N ASN A 84 -16.72 23.31 4.51
CA ASN A 84 -16.13 23.21 5.82
C ASN A 84 -16.65 21.95 6.49
N HIS A 85 -15.83 21.24 7.25
CA HIS A 85 -16.24 20.02 7.96
C HIS A 85 -17.36 20.27 9.00
N ASP A 86 -17.63 21.53 9.38
CA ASP A 86 -18.70 21.93 10.30
C ASP A 86 -18.71 21.17 11.63
N GLY A 87 -17.52 20.72 12.06
CA GLY A 87 -17.37 19.90 13.27
C GLY A 87 -17.77 18.43 13.09
N ASN A 88 -18.23 18.02 11.91
CA ASN A 88 -18.42 16.61 11.60
C ASN A 88 -17.06 15.91 11.51
N ILE A 89 -16.92 14.84 12.29
CA ILE A 89 -15.72 14.02 12.33
C ILE A 89 -16.16 12.60 11.93
N PRO A 90 -15.42 11.91 11.05
CA PRO A 90 -15.70 10.53 10.71
C PRO A 90 -15.79 9.63 11.94
N VAL A 91 -16.74 8.73 11.94
CA VAL A 91 -16.90 7.74 13.02
C VAL A 91 -15.94 6.59 12.77
N TRP A 92 -15.06 6.36 13.74
CA TRP A 92 -14.16 5.23 13.76
C TRP A 92 -14.78 4.12 14.60
N GLU A 93 -14.75 2.88 14.11
CA GLU A 93 -15.24 1.71 14.78
C GLU A 93 -14.17 0.63 14.81
N ASP A 94 -14.09 -0.11 15.91
CA ASP A 94 -13.21 -1.27 16.03
C ASP A 94 -13.66 -2.39 15.08
N PRO A 95 -12.71 -3.15 14.49
CA PRO A 95 -13.05 -4.28 13.66
C PRO A 95 -13.73 -5.38 14.49
N PRO A 96 -14.60 -6.20 13.87
CA PRO A 96 -15.10 -7.42 14.50
C PRO A 96 -13.92 -8.31 14.93
N LYS A 97 -13.99 -8.86 16.14
CA LYS A 97 -12.91 -9.70 16.70
C LYS A 97 -12.57 -10.90 15.83
N GLU A 98 -13.56 -11.42 15.13
CA GLU A 98 -13.46 -12.54 14.21
C GLU A 98 -12.57 -12.22 12.98
N TRP A 99 -12.48 -10.94 12.62
CA TRP A 99 -11.72 -10.51 11.44
C TRP A 99 -10.25 -10.33 11.75
N SER A 100 -9.93 -9.93 12.96
CA SER A 100 -8.54 -9.71 13.37
C SER A 100 -7.74 -11.00 13.58
N ALA A 101 -8.36 -12.19 13.38
CA ALA A 101 -7.71 -13.50 13.55
C ALA A 101 -7.02 -13.69 14.92
N GLY A 102 -7.46 -12.96 15.92
CA GLY A 102 -6.82 -12.93 17.22
C GLY A 102 -5.53 -12.11 17.26
N ILE A 103 -5.21 -11.38 16.19
CA ILE A 103 -4.12 -10.39 16.20
C ILE A 103 -4.53 -9.30 17.17
N PRO A 104 -3.78 -9.09 18.25
CA PRO A 104 -4.13 -8.09 19.24
C PRO A 104 -3.93 -6.70 18.66
N TYR A 105 -5.01 -6.06 18.25
CA TYR A 105 -4.99 -4.62 18.04
C TYR A 105 -4.70 -3.98 19.39
N PRO A 106 -3.67 -3.11 19.51
CA PRO A 106 -3.28 -2.57 20.80
C PRO A 106 -4.47 -1.87 21.46
N PRO A 107 -4.75 -2.11 22.74
CA PRO A 107 -5.84 -1.42 23.44
C PRO A 107 -5.55 0.10 23.52
N ASN A 108 -6.61 0.89 23.48
CA ASN A 108 -6.54 2.36 23.54
C ASN A 108 -5.78 3.00 22.36
N THR A 109 -5.89 2.45 21.19
CA THR A 109 -5.24 2.96 19.97
C THR A 109 -6.14 3.88 19.15
N MET A 110 -7.39 4.01 19.52
CA MET A 110 -8.31 4.95 18.87
C MET A 110 -7.89 6.40 19.15
N PRO A 111 -7.93 7.28 18.15
CA PRO A 111 -7.58 8.67 18.36
C PRO A 111 -8.53 9.35 19.34
N SER A 112 -7.98 10.22 20.19
CA SER A 112 -8.78 11.06 21.06
C SER A 112 -9.61 12.08 20.25
N ALA A 113 -10.63 12.67 20.87
CA ALA A 113 -11.41 13.73 20.23
C ALA A 113 -10.54 14.95 19.82
N ALA A 114 -9.46 15.22 20.54
CA ALA A 114 -8.50 16.27 20.18
C ALA A 114 -7.65 15.85 18.97
N GLU A 115 -7.23 14.58 18.92
CA GLU A 115 -6.48 14.00 17.81
C GLU A 115 -7.30 14.02 16.52
N LEU A 116 -8.55 13.57 16.57
CA LEU A 116 -9.47 13.59 15.43
C LEU A 116 -9.64 14.99 14.82
N LYS A 117 -9.62 16.05 15.63
CA LYS A 117 -9.64 17.42 15.11
C LYS A 117 -8.40 17.79 14.30
N ASN A 118 -7.25 17.23 14.64
CA ASN A 118 -6.01 17.45 13.88
C ASN A 118 -5.97 16.57 12.65
N MET A 119 -6.44 15.33 12.76
CA MET A 119 -6.51 14.40 11.64
C MET A 119 -7.41 14.91 10.52
N TYR A 120 -8.53 15.52 10.89
CA TYR A 120 -9.48 16.13 9.96
C TYR A 120 -9.47 17.65 10.05
N GLY A 121 -8.29 18.23 10.32
CA GLY A 121 -8.10 19.68 10.32
C GLY A 121 -8.10 20.25 8.91
N GLY A 122 -8.84 21.29 8.66
CA GLY A 122 -8.93 21.91 7.35
C GLY A 122 -10.35 21.97 6.80
N GLY A 123 -10.47 22.23 5.49
CA GLY A 123 -11.75 22.32 4.81
C GLY A 123 -12.14 21.03 4.10
N GLY A 124 -13.29 21.05 3.47
CA GLY A 124 -13.89 19.94 2.75
C GLY A 124 -15.27 19.59 3.28
N THR A 125 -15.99 18.74 2.61
CA THR A 125 -17.31 18.25 3.04
C THR A 125 -17.33 16.74 2.98
N PHE A 126 -17.36 16.09 4.14
CA PHE A 126 -17.41 14.63 4.19
C PHE A 126 -18.65 14.08 3.51
N GLN A 127 -18.47 13.11 2.63
CA GLN A 127 -19.56 12.43 1.95
C GLN A 127 -19.85 11.09 2.59
N ARG A 128 -18.82 10.33 2.92
CA ARG A 128 -18.97 8.99 3.49
C ARG A 128 -17.68 8.52 4.15
N THR A 129 -17.83 7.71 5.19
CA THR A 129 -16.73 6.98 5.82
C THR A 129 -17.04 5.50 5.85
N LEU A 130 -16.06 4.68 5.48
CA LEU A 130 -16.06 3.23 5.63
C LEU A 130 -15.06 2.85 6.70
N ASN A 131 -15.36 1.84 7.51
CA ASN A 131 -14.35 1.21 8.35
C ASN A 131 -14.03 -0.16 7.76
N ALA A 132 -12.75 -0.46 7.63
CA ALA A 132 -12.25 -1.64 6.97
C ALA A 132 -11.19 -2.35 7.83
N PHE A 133 -10.99 -3.61 7.52
CA PHE A 133 -9.83 -4.39 7.93
C PHE A 133 -9.04 -4.74 6.66
N TYR A 134 -7.72 -4.57 6.72
CA TYR A 134 -6.82 -4.92 5.64
C TYR A 134 -5.64 -5.72 6.19
N GLU A 135 -5.28 -6.76 5.47
CA GLU A 135 -4.14 -7.60 5.80
C GLU A 135 -3.50 -8.17 4.52
N ARG A 136 -2.17 -8.20 4.49
CA ARG A 136 -1.39 -8.88 3.45
C ARG A 136 -0.36 -9.78 4.10
N VAL A 137 -0.24 -11.01 3.63
CA VAL A 137 0.78 -11.96 4.06
C VAL A 137 1.62 -12.39 2.88
N TYR A 138 2.94 -12.26 3.01
CA TYR A 138 3.93 -12.68 2.04
C TYR A 138 4.31 -14.13 2.27
N PHE A 139 4.38 -14.93 1.21
CA PHE A 139 4.60 -16.36 1.24
C PHE A 139 5.98 -16.77 0.76
N SER A 140 6.56 -16.04 -0.18
CA SER A 140 7.87 -16.34 -0.75
C SER A 140 8.77 -15.10 -0.83
N HIS A 141 10.03 -15.31 -1.18
CA HIS A 141 11.06 -14.27 -1.30
C HIS A 141 11.38 -13.55 0.01
N LEU A 142 11.16 -14.22 1.14
CA LEU A 142 11.29 -13.67 2.47
C LEU A 142 12.75 -13.74 2.96
N ALA A 143 13.37 -12.61 3.19
CA ALA A 143 14.74 -12.54 3.70
C ALA A 143 14.87 -13.10 5.12
N GLN A 144 13.83 -12.96 5.94
CA GLN A 144 13.81 -13.26 7.37
C GLN A 144 13.47 -14.72 7.72
N VAL A 145 13.23 -15.59 6.75
CA VAL A 145 13.00 -17.03 6.99
C VAL A 145 14.06 -17.88 6.30
N PRO A 146 14.46 -19.04 6.88
CA PRO A 146 15.61 -19.82 6.40
C PRO A 146 15.52 -20.25 4.93
N ASP A 147 14.37 -20.71 4.47
CA ASP A 147 14.15 -21.16 3.08
C ASP A 147 13.56 -20.08 2.18
N HIS A 148 13.53 -18.84 2.65
CA HIS A 148 12.92 -17.69 1.97
C HIS A 148 11.45 -17.88 1.56
N THR A 149 10.77 -18.80 2.22
CA THR A 149 9.37 -19.20 1.96
C THR A 149 8.72 -19.58 3.28
N LEU A 150 7.47 -19.19 3.51
CA LEU A 150 6.73 -19.60 4.71
C LEU A 150 6.67 -21.13 4.81
N PRO A 151 6.79 -21.69 6.02
CA PRO A 151 6.74 -23.14 6.26
C PRO A 151 5.29 -23.67 6.24
N VAL A 152 4.55 -23.34 5.18
CA VAL A 152 3.16 -23.80 4.95
C VAL A 152 3.01 -24.43 3.58
N ALA A 153 2.08 -25.36 3.44
CA ALA A 153 1.88 -26.08 2.19
C ALA A 153 1.53 -25.13 1.03
N GLY A 154 2.20 -25.29 -0.12
CA GLY A 154 1.95 -24.51 -1.32
C GLY A 154 2.50 -23.08 -1.29
N ALA A 155 3.22 -22.68 -0.25
CA ALA A 155 3.73 -21.31 -0.10
C ALA A 155 4.59 -20.85 -1.28
N LYS A 156 5.35 -21.75 -1.92
CA LYS A 156 6.22 -21.44 -3.07
C LYS A 156 5.46 -20.92 -4.30
N ASP A 157 4.18 -21.24 -4.39
CA ASP A 157 3.36 -20.86 -5.54
C ASP A 157 2.87 -19.41 -5.43
N PHE A 158 2.96 -18.81 -4.24
CA PHE A 158 2.44 -17.49 -3.96
C PHE A 158 3.54 -16.52 -3.54
N GLU A 159 3.42 -15.29 -4.03
CA GLU A 159 4.18 -14.16 -3.53
C GLU A 159 3.50 -13.61 -2.27
N PHE A 160 2.23 -13.23 -2.37
CA PHE A 160 1.41 -12.86 -1.23
C PHE A 160 -0.05 -13.27 -1.40
N LYS A 161 -0.79 -13.23 -0.30
CA LYS A 161 -2.25 -13.23 -0.28
C LYS A 161 -2.72 -12.03 0.53
N GLU A 162 -3.83 -11.45 0.09
CA GLU A 162 -4.34 -10.21 0.63
C GLU A 162 -5.82 -10.34 0.95
N PHE A 163 -6.23 -9.77 2.08
CA PHE A 163 -7.61 -9.69 2.51
C PHE A 163 -7.99 -8.23 2.78
N THR A 164 -9.15 -7.83 2.29
CA THR A 164 -9.77 -6.54 2.62
C THR A 164 -11.22 -6.76 2.93
N GLY A 165 -11.66 -6.32 4.11
CA GLY A 165 -13.05 -6.47 4.53
C GLY A 165 -13.62 -5.17 5.10
N PHE A 166 -14.89 -4.89 4.82
CA PHE A 166 -15.58 -3.69 5.28
C PHE A 166 -16.65 -4.06 6.29
N TYR A 167 -16.65 -3.42 7.47
CA TYR A 167 -17.57 -3.72 8.55
C TYR A 167 -18.53 -2.57 8.91
N THR A 168 -18.28 -1.38 8.42
CA THR A 168 -19.23 -0.26 8.44
C THR A 168 -19.14 0.59 7.18
N PRO A 169 -20.22 1.30 6.79
CA PRO A 169 -21.59 1.28 7.33
C PRO A 169 -22.38 0.03 6.95
N PHE A 170 -23.60 -0.08 7.47
CA PHE A 170 -24.45 -1.27 7.38
C PHE A 170 -24.68 -1.79 5.95
N ASP A 171 -24.79 -0.90 4.97
CA ASP A 171 -25.08 -1.27 3.56
C ASP A 171 -23.94 -2.04 2.87
N ILE A 172 -22.69 -1.89 3.36
CA ILE A 172 -21.54 -2.64 2.85
C ILE A 172 -20.97 -3.65 3.86
N ARG A 173 -21.56 -3.69 5.05
CA ARG A 173 -21.07 -4.56 6.13
C ARG A 173 -20.96 -5.99 5.65
N GLY A 174 -19.76 -6.55 5.81
CA GLY A 174 -19.45 -7.89 5.41
C GLY A 174 -18.96 -8.04 3.97
N THR A 175 -18.91 -6.98 3.16
CA THR A 175 -18.23 -7.03 1.87
C THR A 175 -16.75 -7.28 2.09
N ALA A 176 -16.21 -8.32 1.46
CA ALA A 176 -14.81 -8.68 1.64
C ALA A 176 -14.19 -9.18 0.33
N PHE A 177 -12.88 -9.01 0.21
CA PHE A 177 -12.09 -9.37 -0.95
C PHE A 177 -10.89 -10.21 -0.50
N ILE A 178 -10.56 -11.25 -1.27
CA ILE A 178 -9.27 -11.94 -1.18
C ILE A 178 -8.59 -11.87 -2.55
N VAL A 179 -7.29 -11.57 -2.56
CA VAL A 179 -6.44 -11.60 -3.74
C VAL A 179 -5.28 -12.55 -3.51
N TYR A 180 -4.99 -13.39 -4.49
CA TYR A 180 -3.82 -14.26 -4.54
C TYR A 180 -2.87 -13.79 -5.63
N ARG A 181 -1.68 -13.36 -5.25
CA ARG A 181 -0.58 -13.10 -6.15
C ARG A 181 0.32 -14.32 -6.23
N TYR A 182 0.62 -14.73 -7.44
CA TYR A 182 1.50 -15.88 -7.68
C TYR A 182 2.95 -15.46 -7.85
N SER A 183 3.87 -16.31 -7.39
CA SER A 183 5.31 -16.12 -7.57
C SER A 183 5.74 -16.12 -9.04
N ASP A 184 4.98 -16.78 -9.93
CA ASP A 184 5.16 -16.68 -11.36
C ASP A 184 4.62 -15.33 -11.88
N PRO A 185 5.48 -14.40 -12.33
CA PRO A 185 5.06 -13.07 -12.74
C PRO A 185 4.25 -13.05 -14.05
N THR A 186 4.22 -14.16 -14.79
CA THR A 186 3.43 -14.30 -16.03
C THR A 186 1.99 -14.75 -15.75
N ARG A 187 1.71 -15.22 -14.54
CA ARG A 187 0.38 -15.63 -14.11
C ARG A 187 -0.38 -14.43 -13.55
N GLU A 188 -1.61 -14.25 -14.02
CA GLU A 188 -2.53 -13.23 -13.48
C GLU A 188 -2.90 -13.51 -12.03
N ASP A 189 -3.22 -12.46 -11.28
CA ASP A 189 -3.74 -12.57 -9.93
C ASP A 189 -5.13 -13.21 -9.95
N ASP A 190 -5.44 -14.02 -8.95
CA ASP A 190 -6.78 -14.50 -8.69
C ASP A 190 -7.44 -13.68 -7.59
N GLY A 191 -8.67 -13.22 -7.83
CA GLY A 191 -9.43 -12.44 -6.86
C GLY A 191 -10.82 -13.01 -6.61
N TRP A 192 -11.30 -12.91 -5.37
CA TRP A 192 -12.66 -13.25 -4.99
C TRP A 192 -13.25 -12.17 -4.11
N ALA A 193 -14.55 -11.95 -4.28
CA ALA A 193 -15.33 -11.06 -3.45
C ALA A 193 -16.49 -11.83 -2.81
N TYR A 194 -16.70 -11.63 -1.51
CA TYR A 194 -17.93 -11.96 -0.86
C TYR A 194 -18.85 -10.74 -0.85
N LEU A 195 -20.06 -10.91 -1.37
CA LEU A 195 -21.05 -9.85 -1.44
C LEU A 195 -22.25 -10.26 -0.58
N PRO A 196 -22.48 -9.62 0.57
CA PRO A 196 -23.54 -9.98 1.51
C PRO A 196 -24.94 -10.01 0.89
N ALA A 197 -25.23 -9.07 0.00
CA ALA A 197 -26.50 -9.01 -0.73
C ALA A 197 -26.76 -10.27 -1.57
N LEU A 198 -25.71 -10.93 -2.04
CA LEU A 198 -25.80 -12.17 -2.83
C LEU A 198 -25.56 -13.41 -1.98
N ARG A 199 -25.05 -13.27 -0.76
CA ARG A 199 -24.61 -14.36 0.13
C ARG A 199 -23.71 -15.38 -0.59
N ARG A 200 -22.80 -14.89 -1.44
CA ARG A 200 -21.94 -15.72 -2.29
C ARG A 200 -20.56 -15.12 -2.46
N VAL A 201 -19.58 -16.00 -2.47
CA VAL A 201 -18.26 -15.70 -2.99
C VAL A 201 -18.31 -15.73 -4.54
N ARG A 202 -17.74 -14.72 -5.16
CA ARG A 202 -17.60 -14.64 -6.60
C ARG A 202 -16.15 -14.39 -6.96
N ARG A 203 -15.66 -15.12 -7.96
CA ARG A 203 -14.39 -14.76 -8.59
C ARG A 203 -14.57 -13.43 -9.32
N ILE A 204 -13.63 -12.51 -9.11
CA ILE A 204 -13.57 -11.22 -9.79
C ILE A 204 -12.53 -11.29 -10.89
N SER A 205 -12.80 -10.62 -12.01
CA SER A 205 -11.84 -10.50 -13.11
C SER A 205 -10.63 -9.66 -12.69
N ALA A 206 -9.45 -9.97 -13.21
CA ALA A 206 -8.25 -9.16 -13.01
C ALA A 206 -8.43 -7.71 -13.51
N GLU A 207 -9.32 -7.45 -14.46
CA GLU A 207 -9.63 -6.11 -14.96
C GLU A 207 -10.28 -5.21 -13.88
N VAL A 208 -10.96 -5.79 -12.89
CA VAL A 208 -11.65 -5.05 -11.80
C VAL A 208 -10.67 -4.35 -10.88
N LYS A 209 -9.40 -4.76 -10.84
CA LYS A 209 -8.38 -4.14 -9.97
C LYS A 209 -8.14 -2.66 -10.27
N SER A 210 -8.42 -2.19 -11.48
CA SER A 210 -8.34 -0.78 -11.89
C SER A 210 -9.64 0.01 -11.69
N ASP A 211 -10.71 -0.66 -11.24
CA ASP A 211 -11.98 0.01 -10.94
C ASP A 211 -11.95 0.65 -9.54
N SER A 212 -12.79 1.65 -9.38
CA SER A 212 -12.98 2.34 -8.11
C SER A 212 -13.46 1.38 -7.00
N LEU A 213 -12.70 1.27 -5.93
CA LEU A 213 -13.05 0.40 -4.80
C LEU A 213 -14.22 0.99 -4.00
N LEU A 214 -15.39 0.37 -4.09
CA LEU A 214 -16.64 0.76 -3.38
C LEU A 214 -17.01 2.25 -3.53
N GLY A 215 -16.69 2.87 -4.66
CA GLY A 215 -17.00 4.26 -4.95
C GLY A 215 -15.98 5.28 -4.41
N THR A 216 -14.87 4.83 -3.82
CA THR A 216 -13.73 5.67 -3.46
C THR A 216 -12.97 6.12 -4.70
N ASP A 217 -12.02 7.05 -4.55
CA ASP A 217 -11.13 7.44 -5.65
C ASP A 217 -9.92 6.51 -5.80
N HIS A 218 -9.79 5.53 -4.90
CA HIS A 218 -8.72 4.54 -4.87
C HIS A 218 -9.10 3.26 -5.62
N THR A 219 -8.10 2.55 -6.15
CA THR A 219 -8.25 1.24 -6.81
C THR A 219 -7.37 0.22 -6.10
N ILE A 220 -7.66 -1.07 -6.25
CA ILE A 220 -6.81 -2.14 -5.69
C ILE A 220 -5.40 -2.09 -6.30
N GLU A 221 -5.31 -1.79 -7.60
CA GLU A 221 -4.03 -1.71 -8.33
C GLU A 221 -3.14 -0.56 -7.87
N ASP A 222 -3.69 0.47 -7.26
CA ASP A 222 -2.96 1.65 -6.79
C ASP A 222 -2.53 1.54 -5.31
N PHE A 223 -2.79 0.42 -4.64
CA PHE A 223 -2.28 0.18 -3.29
C PHE A 223 -0.76 0.27 -3.28
N TYR A 224 -0.19 0.86 -2.25
CA TYR A 224 1.25 1.13 -2.08
C TYR A 224 1.88 2.03 -3.18
N GLY A 225 1.08 2.62 -4.06
CA GLY A 225 1.51 3.31 -5.28
C GLY A 225 1.50 2.42 -6.51
N PHE A 226 1.69 1.13 -6.34
CA PHE A 226 1.50 0.11 -7.36
C PHE A 226 1.31 -1.27 -6.71
N SER A 227 0.25 -1.96 -7.07
CA SER A 227 -0.03 -3.35 -6.69
C SER A 227 -0.60 -4.12 -7.89
N GLY A 228 -0.23 -3.71 -9.11
CA GLY A 228 -0.50 -4.42 -10.34
C GLY A 228 0.53 -5.51 -10.62
N ARG A 229 0.52 -6.04 -11.85
CA ARG A 229 1.56 -6.95 -12.36
C ARG A 229 2.50 -6.16 -13.26
N GLU A 230 3.80 -6.23 -13.01
CA GLU A 230 4.81 -5.44 -13.71
C GLU A 230 4.74 -5.65 -15.22
N LEU A 231 4.51 -6.88 -15.67
CA LEU A 231 4.48 -7.26 -17.09
C LEU A 231 3.24 -6.76 -17.84
N GLU A 232 2.23 -6.24 -17.14
CA GLU A 232 1.04 -5.60 -17.74
C GLU A 232 1.27 -4.14 -18.09
N TRP A 233 2.46 -3.58 -17.78
CA TRP A 233 2.81 -2.18 -17.97
C TRP A 233 4.04 -2.02 -18.84
N LYS A 234 4.18 -0.85 -19.45
CA LYS A 234 5.43 -0.35 -20.01
C LYS A 234 6.02 0.64 -19.02
N TRP A 235 7.33 0.57 -18.83
CA TRP A 235 8.02 1.36 -17.83
C TRP A 235 9.07 2.24 -18.46
N ASN A 236 9.11 3.53 -18.12
CA ASN A 236 10.09 4.52 -18.56
C ASN A 236 10.79 5.12 -17.34
N TYR A 237 12.11 5.05 -17.31
CA TYR A 237 12.91 5.68 -16.27
C TYR A 237 13.27 7.11 -16.67
N ILE A 238 12.88 8.10 -15.85
CA ILE A 238 13.10 9.51 -16.15
C ILE A 238 14.36 10.03 -15.46
N GLY A 239 14.64 9.61 -14.22
CA GLY A 239 15.82 10.03 -13.48
C GLY A 239 15.54 10.19 -11.98
N ILE A 240 16.48 10.82 -11.27
CA ILE A 240 16.34 11.11 -9.83
C ILE A 240 15.87 12.55 -9.64
N LYS A 241 15.02 12.76 -8.63
CA LYS A 241 14.51 14.07 -8.21
C LYS A 241 14.65 14.24 -6.70
N ASP A 242 14.99 15.45 -6.31
CA ASP A 242 14.98 15.89 -4.92
C ASP A 242 13.59 16.44 -4.61
N VAL A 243 12.93 15.86 -3.61
CA VAL A 243 11.53 16.17 -3.29
C VAL A 243 11.36 16.29 -1.78
N LEU A 244 10.54 17.22 -1.35
CA LEU A 244 10.04 17.28 0.01
C LEU A 244 8.91 16.27 0.16
N ALA A 245 8.98 15.42 1.19
CA ALA A 245 8.04 14.35 1.44
C ALA A 245 7.78 14.16 2.93
N VAL A 246 6.60 13.69 3.31
CA VAL A 246 6.30 13.27 4.69
C VAL A 246 6.55 11.78 4.81
N GLN A 247 7.80 11.41 5.09
CA GLN A 247 8.26 10.03 5.27
C GLN A 247 8.73 9.76 6.71
N ASP A 248 8.82 10.82 7.51
CA ASP A 248 9.28 10.82 8.90
C ASP A 248 8.27 11.57 9.77
N SER A 249 7.01 11.16 9.71
CA SER A 249 5.93 11.81 10.47
C SER A 249 6.26 11.89 11.96
N GLN A 250 6.02 13.05 12.55
CA GLN A 250 6.24 13.30 13.98
C GLN A 250 5.01 12.99 14.83
N HIS A 251 3.90 12.65 14.20
CA HIS A 251 2.63 12.32 14.85
C HIS A 251 2.37 10.82 14.84
N GLU A 252 1.57 10.35 15.79
CA GLU A 252 1.10 8.95 15.80
C GLU A 252 -0.07 8.72 14.85
N PHE A 253 -0.79 9.79 14.52
CA PHE A 253 -1.86 9.81 13.52
C PHE A 253 -1.58 10.92 12.50
N THR A 254 -2.05 10.78 11.29
CA THR A 254 -1.86 11.80 10.26
C THR A 254 -2.66 13.05 10.59
N TRP A 255 -2.00 14.20 10.63
CA TRP A 255 -2.64 15.50 10.77
C TRP A 255 -2.76 16.17 9.42
N MET A 256 -3.93 16.73 9.14
CA MET A 256 -4.27 17.38 7.90
C MET A 256 -4.60 18.86 8.10
N TYR A 257 -4.44 19.65 7.04
CA TYR A 257 -4.85 21.05 7.02
C TYR A 257 -5.13 21.52 5.58
N GLY A 258 -5.44 22.81 5.45
CA GLY A 258 -5.65 23.46 4.16
C GLY A 258 -7.11 23.48 3.71
N PRO A 259 -7.40 24.10 2.57
CA PRO A 259 -8.77 24.35 2.12
C PRO A 259 -9.60 23.09 1.88
N ASN A 260 -8.95 21.98 1.54
CA ASN A 260 -9.61 20.71 1.24
C ASN A 260 -9.26 19.61 2.27
N GLY A 261 -8.54 19.96 3.35
CA GLY A 261 -8.21 19.03 4.41
C GLY A 261 -7.29 17.85 4.03
N ILE A 262 -6.52 18.00 2.96
CA ILE A 262 -5.73 16.92 2.38
C ILE A 262 -4.22 17.19 2.35
N ILE A 263 -3.80 18.32 2.91
CA ILE A 263 -2.39 18.67 2.98
C ILE A 263 -1.84 18.20 4.32
N PRO A 264 -0.73 17.42 4.35
CA PRO A 264 -0.13 17.00 5.59
C PRO A 264 0.34 18.17 6.46
N ASN A 265 -0.12 18.21 7.71
CA ASN A 265 0.36 19.13 8.74
C ASN A 265 1.45 18.45 9.56
N ASP A 266 2.60 18.23 8.96
CA ASP A 266 3.70 17.44 9.52
C ASP A 266 5.07 18.02 9.12
N SER A 267 6.12 17.34 9.54
CA SER A 267 7.50 17.60 9.13
C SER A 267 7.76 17.03 7.74
N TRP A 268 8.35 17.83 6.88
CA TRP A 268 8.71 17.44 5.52
C TRP A 268 10.22 17.20 5.45
N SER A 269 10.62 16.02 5.00
CA SER A 269 12.03 15.62 4.81
C SER A 269 12.43 15.83 3.36
N LEU A 270 13.68 16.28 3.12
CA LEU A 270 14.26 16.29 1.79
C LEU A 270 14.76 14.87 1.47
N ARG A 271 14.20 14.25 0.44
CA ARG A 271 14.58 12.91 0.01
C ARG A 271 14.83 12.85 -1.50
N HIS A 272 15.51 11.79 -1.93
CA HIS A 272 15.83 11.52 -3.32
C HIS A 272 14.92 10.41 -3.85
N TYR A 273 14.28 10.66 -4.99
CA TYR A 273 13.33 9.72 -5.59
C TYR A 273 13.69 9.38 -7.03
N HIS A 274 13.57 8.10 -7.36
CA HIS A 274 13.46 7.68 -8.75
C HIS A 274 12.11 8.13 -9.30
N LEU A 275 12.12 8.93 -10.37
CA LEU A 275 10.92 9.31 -11.11
C LEU A 275 10.74 8.34 -12.26
N ILE A 276 9.63 7.64 -12.27
CA ILE A 276 9.29 6.59 -13.21
C ILE A 276 7.91 6.87 -13.80
N GLU A 277 7.76 6.61 -15.09
CA GLU A 277 6.46 6.58 -15.75
C GLU A 277 6.05 5.15 -16.03
N ARG A 278 4.82 4.78 -15.67
CA ARG A 278 4.17 3.54 -16.09
C ARG A 278 3.04 3.83 -17.07
N ILE A 279 2.95 3.02 -18.13
CA ILE A 279 1.94 3.12 -19.19
C ILE A 279 1.25 1.76 -19.31
N PRO A 280 -0.07 1.65 -19.15
CA PRO A 280 -0.75 0.36 -19.24
C PRO A 280 -0.64 -0.21 -20.66
N THR A 281 -0.47 -1.54 -20.77
CA THR A 281 -0.48 -2.21 -22.08
C THR A 281 -1.89 -2.34 -22.65
N SER A 282 -2.90 -2.36 -21.79
CA SER A 282 -4.31 -2.39 -22.19
C SER A 282 -4.82 -0.98 -22.49
N SER A 283 -5.37 -0.77 -23.68
CA SER A 283 -6.04 0.48 -24.07
C SER A 283 -7.37 0.72 -23.32
N ARG A 284 -7.89 -0.30 -22.62
CA ARG A 284 -9.10 -0.22 -21.81
C ARG A 284 -8.84 0.28 -20.39
N HIS A 285 -7.56 0.34 -19.97
CA HIS A 285 -7.20 0.87 -18.66
C HIS A 285 -7.64 2.33 -18.54
N PRO A 286 -8.19 2.78 -17.39
CA PRO A 286 -8.69 4.15 -17.23
C PRO A 286 -7.59 5.22 -17.31
N TYR A 287 -6.34 4.91 -16.94
CA TYR A 287 -5.21 5.84 -17.05
C TYR A 287 -4.51 5.72 -18.40
N SER A 288 -4.03 6.84 -18.95
CA SER A 288 -3.12 6.83 -20.10
C SER A 288 -1.68 6.62 -19.68
N SER A 289 -1.27 7.22 -18.55
CA SER A 289 0.02 7.02 -17.91
C SER A 289 -0.04 7.44 -16.44
N VAL A 290 0.95 7.00 -15.66
CA VAL A 290 1.12 7.36 -14.26
C VAL A 290 2.58 7.67 -14.00
N LEU A 291 2.87 8.80 -13.38
CA LEU A 291 4.19 9.13 -12.84
C LEU A 291 4.27 8.72 -11.38
N ILE A 292 5.37 8.08 -10.98
CA ILE A 292 5.58 7.58 -9.62
C ILE A 292 6.93 8.03 -9.11
N LEU A 293 6.99 8.41 -7.84
CA LEU A 293 8.21 8.70 -7.10
C LEU A 293 8.48 7.55 -6.12
N TRP A 294 9.54 6.77 -6.38
CA TRP A 294 10.07 5.74 -5.49
C TRP A 294 11.36 6.19 -4.84
N ASP A 295 11.42 6.07 -3.52
CA ASP A 295 12.59 6.48 -2.73
C ASP A 295 13.85 5.71 -3.16
N THR A 296 14.99 6.39 -3.24
CA THR A 296 16.24 5.76 -3.69
C THR A 296 16.87 4.80 -2.70
N GLN A 297 16.45 4.83 -1.43
CA GLN A 297 17.00 3.99 -0.36
C GLN A 297 16.13 2.77 -0.07
N ASN A 298 14.83 2.98 0.13
CA ASN A 298 13.91 1.92 0.57
C ASN A 298 12.85 1.53 -0.48
N TRP A 299 12.83 2.17 -1.64
CA TRP A 299 11.91 1.95 -2.76
C TRP A 299 10.44 2.28 -2.47
N ASP A 300 10.14 2.88 -1.34
CA ASP A 300 8.78 3.24 -1.00
C ASP A 300 8.24 4.41 -1.83
N THR A 301 6.92 4.39 -2.07
CA THR A 301 6.24 5.44 -2.81
C THR A 301 5.95 6.64 -1.92
N TRP A 302 6.26 7.85 -2.42
CA TRP A 302 5.79 9.09 -1.84
C TRP A 302 4.58 9.66 -2.59
N LEU A 303 4.69 9.77 -3.91
CA LEU A 303 3.71 10.46 -4.73
C LEU A 303 3.49 9.72 -6.03
N MET A 304 2.25 9.77 -6.47
CA MET A 304 1.84 9.22 -7.75
C MET A 304 0.88 10.19 -8.44
N VAL A 305 0.98 10.32 -9.76
CA VAL A 305 0.16 11.23 -10.55
C VAL A 305 -0.35 10.51 -11.79
N ALA A 306 -1.67 10.39 -11.95
CA ALA A 306 -2.29 9.74 -13.09
C ALA A 306 -2.90 10.74 -14.09
N PHE A 307 -2.81 10.39 -15.36
CA PHE A 307 -3.36 11.16 -16.48
C PHE A 307 -4.45 10.38 -17.19
N ASP A 308 -5.47 11.09 -17.69
CA ASP A 308 -6.52 10.53 -18.51
C ASP A 308 -6.05 10.34 -19.98
N HIS A 309 -6.89 9.71 -20.82
CA HIS A 309 -6.59 9.48 -22.24
C HIS A 309 -6.49 10.75 -23.10
N LYS A 310 -6.79 11.93 -22.54
CA LYS A 310 -6.56 13.23 -23.19
C LYS A 310 -5.26 13.87 -22.69
N GLY A 311 -4.48 13.17 -21.88
CA GLY A 311 -3.24 13.68 -21.27
C GLY A 311 -3.47 14.72 -20.18
N LYS A 312 -4.70 14.83 -19.65
CA LYS A 312 -5.00 15.76 -18.57
C LYS A 312 -4.75 15.09 -17.22
N LEU A 313 -4.23 15.86 -16.27
CA LEU A 313 -4.12 15.44 -14.88
C LEU A 313 -5.51 15.00 -14.38
N TRP A 314 -5.54 13.80 -13.80
CA TRP A 314 -6.76 13.24 -13.24
C TRP A 314 -6.67 13.05 -11.75
N LYS A 315 -5.72 12.21 -11.27
CA LYS A 315 -5.59 11.90 -9.85
C LYS A 315 -4.18 12.13 -9.35
N ILE A 316 -4.08 12.44 -8.07
CA ILE A 316 -2.82 12.54 -7.34
C ILE A 316 -2.96 11.69 -6.08
N TRP A 317 -1.94 10.90 -5.76
CA TRP A 317 -1.81 10.17 -4.49
C TRP A 317 -0.62 10.70 -3.71
N GLU A 318 -0.82 10.90 -2.42
CA GLU A 318 0.25 11.18 -1.46
C GLU A 318 0.25 10.07 -0.40
N PHE A 319 1.42 9.51 -0.12
CA PHE A 319 1.60 8.39 0.80
C PHE A 319 2.41 8.86 2.01
N GLN A 320 1.72 9.31 3.06
CA GLN A 320 2.38 9.74 4.29
C GLN A 320 2.85 8.55 5.10
N LYS A 321 4.07 8.66 5.65
CA LYS A 321 4.72 7.56 6.35
C LYS A 321 5.45 8.01 7.59
N LYS A 322 5.70 7.03 8.45
CA LYS A 322 6.50 7.15 9.65
C LYS A 322 7.52 6.02 9.70
N TRP A 323 8.74 6.32 10.12
CA TRP A 323 9.75 5.29 10.35
C TRP A 323 9.31 4.36 11.47
N SER A 324 9.40 3.04 11.27
CA SER A 324 8.90 2.05 12.24
C SER A 324 9.48 2.21 13.63
N GLU A 325 10.76 2.59 13.73
CA GLU A 325 11.47 2.76 14.99
C GLU A 325 11.07 4.06 15.75
N ASP A 326 10.33 4.95 15.11
CA ASP A 326 9.88 6.22 15.70
C ASP A 326 8.47 6.16 16.29
N PHE A 327 7.76 5.04 16.14
CA PHE A 327 6.47 4.84 16.80
C PHE A 327 6.58 4.82 18.30
N LYS A 328 5.58 5.37 18.99
CA LYS A 328 5.52 5.54 20.44
C LYS A 328 4.31 4.83 21.03
N GLY A 329 4.25 4.80 22.37
CA GLY A 329 3.11 4.27 23.09
C GLY A 329 2.79 2.82 22.73
N PRO A 330 1.50 2.48 22.54
CA PRO A 330 1.07 1.12 22.26
C PRO A 330 1.51 0.60 20.89
N TRP A 331 1.88 1.48 19.97
CA TRP A 331 2.34 1.12 18.62
C TRP A 331 3.81 0.72 18.55
N ALA A 332 4.63 1.17 19.49
CA ALA A 332 6.07 0.88 19.50
C ALA A 332 6.37 -0.63 19.51
N PRO A 333 5.77 -1.47 20.38
CA PRO A 333 6.11 -2.89 20.44
C PRO A 333 5.86 -3.69 19.17
N ILE A 334 4.96 -3.22 18.31
CA ILE A 334 4.56 -3.92 17.07
C ILE A 334 5.23 -3.35 15.82
N ASN A 335 5.87 -2.19 15.92
CA ASN A 335 6.59 -1.57 14.82
C ASN A 335 8.12 -1.63 15.00
N HIS A 336 8.62 -1.57 16.24
CA HIS A 336 10.07 -1.57 16.48
C HIS A 336 10.73 -2.90 16.06
N GLY A 337 11.90 -2.81 15.47
CA GLY A 337 12.66 -3.95 14.93
C GLY A 337 12.28 -4.30 13.48
N VAL A 338 11.34 -3.59 12.89
CA VAL A 338 10.93 -3.80 11.50
C VAL A 338 11.86 -3.10 10.52
N PHE A 339 12.33 -1.88 10.84
CA PHE A 339 13.21 -1.06 10.00
C PHE A 339 12.61 -0.79 8.61
N SER A 340 11.36 -0.32 8.59
CA SER A 340 10.65 0.11 7.38
C SER A 340 9.91 1.42 7.59
N THR A 341 9.51 2.05 6.50
CA THR A 341 8.60 3.20 6.53
C THR A 341 7.16 2.69 6.47
N GLU A 342 6.41 2.94 7.54
CA GLU A 342 5.04 2.48 7.69
C GLU A 342 4.03 3.54 7.24
N PHE A 343 3.00 3.12 6.54
CA PHE A 343 1.93 4.02 6.13
C PHE A 343 1.20 4.59 7.34
N GLN A 344 0.92 5.90 7.29
CA GLN A 344 0.01 6.57 8.21
C GLN A 344 -1.27 7.00 7.51
N SER A 345 -1.18 7.37 6.25
CA SER A 345 -2.34 7.64 5.42
C SER A 345 -1.98 7.64 3.94
N VAL A 346 -3.01 7.49 3.13
CA VAL A 346 -2.97 7.66 1.69
C VAL A 346 -4.07 8.63 1.30
N GLN A 347 -3.72 9.76 0.70
CA GLN A 347 -4.67 10.70 0.13
C GLN A 347 -4.74 10.48 -1.37
N VAL A 348 -5.96 10.35 -1.90
CA VAL A 348 -6.22 10.29 -3.33
C VAL A 348 -7.06 11.49 -3.71
N LEU A 349 -6.52 12.36 -4.54
CA LEU A 349 -7.19 13.54 -5.04
C LEU A 349 -7.67 13.30 -6.46
N ASP A 350 -8.98 13.30 -6.68
CA ASP A 350 -9.56 13.34 -8.02
C ASP A 350 -9.83 14.78 -8.43
N ILE A 351 -8.89 15.33 -9.19
CA ILE A 351 -8.90 16.76 -9.59
C ILE A 351 -10.04 17.05 -10.56
N GLN A 352 -10.43 16.09 -11.39
CA GLN A 352 -11.48 16.28 -12.39
C GLN A 352 -12.87 16.23 -11.78
N ASN A 353 -13.05 15.45 -10.70
CA ASN A 353 -14.34 15.33 -9.99
C ASN A 353 -14.43 16.21 -8.75
N ASN A 354 -13.39 16.99 -8.45
CA ASN A 354 -13.32 17.88 -7.29
C ASN A 354 -13.63 17.12 -5.98
N ARG A 355 -12.96 16.00 -5.79
CA ARG A 355 -13.19 15.05 -4.70
C ARG A 355 -11.89 14.40 -4.26
N GLY A 356 -11.84 13.89 -3.05
CA GLY A 356 -10.72 13.12 -2.52
C GLY A 356 -11.15 11.98 -1.62
N THR A 357 -10.28 11.00 -1.50
CA THR A 357 -10.42 9.88 -0.55
C THR A 357 -9.19 9.84 0.35
N ILE A 358 -9.41 9.71 1.65
CA ILE A 358 -8.35 9.55 2.66
C ILE A 358 -8.48 8.15 3.26
N TRP A 359 -7.39 7.39 3.21
CA TRP A 359 -7.22 6.16 3.98
C TRP A 359 -6.35 6.50 5.17
N GLU A 360 -6.94 6.49 6.36
CA GLU A 360 -6.19 6.61 7.60
C GLU A 360 -5.66 5.23 7.99
N VAL A 361 -4.37 5.13 8.28
CA VAL A 361 -3.70 3.88 8.63
C VAL A 361 -3.12 4.01 10.03
N PRO A 362 -3.94 3.88 11.07
CA PRO A 362 -3.52 4.10 12.45
C PRO A 362 -2.45 3.07 12.85
N GLY A 363 -1.32 3.58 13.38
CA GLY A 363 -0.21 2.74 13.80
C GLY A 363 0.60 2.11 12.66
N GLY A 364 0.40 2.57 11.43
CA GLY A 364 1.05 2.01 10.25
C GLY A 364 0.47 0.66 9.82
N PHE A 365 1.32 -0.19 9.24
CA PHE A 365 1.03 -1.60 8.97
C PHE A 365 1.80 -2.48 9.96
N PRO A 366 1.29 -2.68 11.18
CA PRO A 366 1.96 -3.51 12.16
C PRO A 366 2.29 -4.90 11.62
N ASN A 367 3.45 -5.38 12.02
CA ASN A 367 3.92 -6.68 11.65
C ASN A 367 3.08 -7.80 12.27
N VAL A 368 2.69 -8.78 11.46
CA VAL A 368 2.09 -10.03 11.91
C VAL A 368 2.97 -11.22 11.53
N ASN A 369 2.92 -12.29 12.32
CA ASN A 369 3.60 -13.52 11.95
C ASN A 369 2.82 -14.24 10.84
N GLY A 370 3.30 -14.12 9.61
CA GLY A 370 2.66 -14.69 8.43
C GLY A 370 2.40 -16.20 8.54
N THR A 371 3.24 -16.94 9.27
CA THR A 371 3.05 -18.38 9.49
C THR A 371 1.81 -18.66 10.34
N GLU A 372 1.54 -17.82 11.34
CA GLU A 372 0.39 -17.99 12.24
C GLU A 372 -0.93 -17.66 11.56
N VAL A 373 -0.94 -16.68 10.65
CA VAL A 373 -2.15 -16.18 10.00
C VAL A 373 -2.39 -16.72 8.60
N ALA A 374 -1.43 -17.40 7.99
CA ALA A 374 -1.53 -17.88 6.60
C ALA A 374 -2.77 -18.75 6.33
N HIS A 375 -3.26 -19.49 7.33
CA HIS A 375 -4.45 -20.34 7.21
C HIS A 375 -5.76 -19.56 6.98
N LEU A 376 -5.78 -18.27 7.30
CA LEU A 376 -6.96 -17.42 7.14
C LEU A 376 -7.22 -17.04 5.68
N TYR A 377 -6.20 -17.18 4.83
CA TYR A 377 -6.27 -16.83 3.41
C TYR A 377 -6.82 -17.98 2.56
N ASP A 378 -7.89 -18.63 3.05
CA ASP A 378 -8.68 -19.60 2.30
C ASP A 378 -9.98 -18.94 1.82
N ILE A 379 -10.36 -19.20 0.57
CA ILE A 379 -11.60 -18.68 -0.03
C ILE A 379 -12.83 -19.09 0.81
N ASN A 380 -12.80 -20.30 1.39
CA ASN A 380 -13.88 -20.76 2.27
C ASN A 380 -13.99 -19.91 3.54
N HIS A 381 -12.91 -19.27 3.98
CA HIS A 381 -12.94 -18.39 5.14
C HIS A 381 -13.77 -17.13 4.88
N LEU A 382 -13.82 -16.63 3.64
CA LEU A 382 -14.68 -15.51 3.26
C LEU A 382 -16.17 -15.77 3.60
N GLU A 383 -16.63 -17.01 3.51
CA GLU A 383 -18.03 -17.34 3.83
C GLU A 383 -18.28 -17.40 5.34
N THR A 384 -17.26 -17.63 6.14
CA THR A 384 -17.39 -17.79 7.60
C THR A 384 -17.30 -16.48 8.37
N LEU A 385 -16.64 -15.48 7.83
CA LEU A 385 -16.47 -14.16 8.45
C LEU A 385 -17.80 -13.39 8.68
N HIS A 386 -18.93 -13.89 8.17
CA HIS A 386 -20.21 -13.19 8.18
C HIS A 386 -21.29 -13.94 8.95
N ARG A 387 -20.94 -15.05 9.62
CA ARG A 387 -21.83 -15.81 10.48
C ARG A 387 -21.69 -15.36 11.94
#